data_08c93740a9f2df0c1746045e3627fa54
#
_entry.id   08c93740a9f2df0c1746045e3627fa54
#
_cell.length_a   1.000
_cell.length_b   1.000
_cell.length_c   1.000
_cell.angle_alpha   90.00
_cell.angle_beta   90.00
_cell.angle_gamma   90.00
#
_symmetry.space_group_name_H-M   'P 1'
#
loop_
_entity.id
_entity.type
_entity.pdbx_description
1 polymer ?
#
loop_
_entity_poly.entity_id
_entity_poly.type
_entity_poly.pdbx_seq_one_letter_code
_entity_poly.pdbx_strand_id
1 'polypeptide(L)'
;FSFVDSVVYLTVNDKIVCAGTDREPDLSKIKEELLDSIPSTGVPQNQFLTIQKRTYLGTDSPVLTFSKRVININTGKTLGYLFLNTKAATISSLFDNLNQNYYIINSKQGIVISNSESTALCQADPDSYSFIYSAKTGSQVINIDTKKHMLTWTPAGFLDYILVNETPLESLRSTFTINMFLLVLILILSIITI
;
A
#
# COMPACT_ATOMS: atom_id res chain seq x y z
N PHE A 1 4.61 -18.46 -0.29
CA PHE A 1 3.85 -17.39 0.35
C PHE A 1 2.67 -17.05 -0.56
N SER A 2 1.45 -17.29 -0.10
CA SER A 2 0.25 -16.86 -0.83
C SER A 2 -0.04 -15.42 -0.43
N PHE A 3 0.23 -14.48 -1.32
CA PHE A 3 -0.15 -13.07 -1.13
C PHE A 3 -1.64 -12.84 -1.33
N VAL A 4 -2.33 -13.78 -1.97
CA VAL A 4 -3.75 -13.70 -2.24
C VAL A 4 -4.51 -14.42 -1.14
N ASP A 5 -5.30 -13.67 -0.38
CA ASP A 5 -6.14 -14.21 0.69
C ASP A 5 -7.42 -14.81 0.16
N SER A 6 -8.01 -14.18 -0.87
CA SER A 6 -9.20 -14.70 -1.51
C SER A 6 -9.34 -14.27 -2.96
N VAL A 7 -10.05 -15.08 -3.70
CA VAL A 7 -10.43 -14.83 -5.10
C VAL A 7 -11.96 -14.88 -5.18
N VAL A 8 -12.55 -13.82 -5.74
CA VAL A 8 -13.99 -13.75 -5.95
C VAL A 8 -14.27 -13.51 -7.44
N TYR A 9 -15.15 -14.29 -8.03
CA TYR A 9 -15.64 -14.07 -9.37
C TYR A 9 -17.14 -13.77 -9.32
N LEU A 10 -17.52 -12.57 -9.74
CA LEU A 10 -18.88 -12.11 -9.84
C LEU A 10 -19.28 -12.11 -11.33
N THR A 11 -20.24 -12.94 -11.69
CA THR A 11 -20.76 -13.00 -13.07
C THR A 11 -21.75 -11.87 -13.34
N VAL A 12 -21.98 -11.54 -14.59
CA VAL A 12 -23.03 -10.58 -15.01
C VAL A 12 -24.45 -11.00 -14.60
N ASN A 13 -24.66 -12.29 -14.29
CA ASN A 13 -25.94 -12.83 -13.83
C ASN A 13 -25.99 -12.96 -12.30
N ASP A 14 -25.16 -12.20 -11.59
CA ASP A 14 -25.10 -12.14 -10.12
C ASP A 14 -24.71 -13.45 -9.42
N LYS A 15 -24.11 -14.39 -10.15
CA LYS A 15 -23.54 -15.59 -9.53
C LYS A 15 -22.16 -15.27 -8.98
N ILE A 16 -21.90 -15.71 -7.76
CA ILE A 16 -20.63 -15.50 -7.06
C ILE A 16 -19.95 -16.85 -6.90
N VAL A 17 -18.65 -16.87 -7.22
CA VAL A 17 -17.74 -17.98 -6.92
C VAL A 17 -16.61 -17.41 -6.10
N CYS A 18 -16.36 -17.99 -4.93
CA CYS A 18 -15.31 -17.54 -4.03
C CYS A 18 -14.39 -18.72 -3.68
N ALA A 19 -13.09 -18.42 -3.52
CA ALA A 19 -12.08 -19.38 -3.12
C ALA A 19 -11.01 -18.69 -2.25
N GLY A 20 -10.34 -19.43 -1.36
CA GLY A 20 -9.17 -18.98 -0.62
C GLY A 20 -9.44 -18.31 0.70
N THR A 21 -10.64 -18.33 1.25
CA THR A 21 -10.92 -17.81 2.60
C THR A 21 -10.95 -18.93 3.63
N ASP A 22 -10.36 -18.70 4.81
CA ASP A 22 -10.44 -19.62 5.96
C ASP A 22 -11.86 -19.68 6.56
N ARG A 23 -12.72 -18.75 6.19
CA ARG A 23 -14.13 -18.67 6.58
C ARG A 23 -14.99 -18.60 5.33
N GLU A 24 -16.15 -19.22 5.36
CA GLU A 24 -17.16 -18.98 4.33
C GLU A 24 -17.50 -17.49 4.31
N PRO A 25 -17.22 -16.79 3.21
CA PRO A 25 -17.52 -15.38 3.14
C PRO A 25 -19.03 -15.15 3.11
N ASP A 26 -19.48 -14.05 3.68
CA ASP A 26 -20.88 -13.65 3.62
C ASP A 26 -21.22 -13.21 2.18
N LEU A 27 -21.79 -14.12 1.42
CA LEU A 27 -22.11 -13.91 0.01
C LEU A 27 -23.11 -12.76 -0.20
N SER A 28 -23.93 -12.45 0.79
CA SER A 28 -24.89 -11.33 0.71
C SER A 28 -24.18 -9.98 0.68
N LYS A 29 -23.09 -9.86 1.43
CA LYS A 29 -22.26 -8.64 1.50
C LYS A 29 -21.28 -8.51 0.35
N ILE A 30 -20.82 -9.63 -0.22
CA ILE A 30 -19.85 -9.61 -1.32
C ILE A 30 -20.34 -8.74 -2.47
N LYS A 31 -21.57 -8.95 -2.89
CA LYS A 31 -22.12 -8.24 -4.04
C LYS A 31 -22.18 -6.73 -3.79
N GLU A 32 -22.68 -6.32 -2.62
CA GLU A 32 -22.80 -4.91 -2.25
C GLU A 32 -21.42 -4.24 -2.21
N GLU A 33 -20.48 -4.83 -1.47
CA GLU A 33 -19.14 -4.23 -1.31
C GLU A 33 -18.28 -4.26 -2.57
N LEU A 34 -18.46 -5.24 -3.47
CA LEU A 34 -17.71 -5.32 -4.71
C LEU A 34 -18.26 -4.44 -5.81
N LEU A 35 -19.57 -4.18 -5.84
CA LEU A 35 -20.18 -3.25 -6.81
C LEU A 35 -19.62 -1.84 -6.62
N ASP A 36 -19.37 -1.42 -5.39
CA ASP A 36 -18.75 -0.11 -5.09
C ASP A 36 -17.31 0.00 -5.61
N SER A 37 -16.67 -1.14 -5.85
CA SER A 37 -15.31 -1.21 -6.40
C SER A 37 -15.28 -1.17 -7.92
N ILE A 38 -16.42 -1.30 -8.59
CA ILE A 38 -16.51 -1.26 -10.06
C ILE A 38 -16.66 0.20 -10.48
N PRO A 39 -15.73 0.73 -11.31
CA PRO A 39 -15.85 2.12 -11.78
C PRO A 39 -17.19 2.34 -12.47
N SER A 40 -17.96 3.27 -11.94
CA SER A 40 -19.28 3.65 -12.43
C SER A 40 -19.21 4.44 -13.72
N THR A 41 -18.98 3.98 -14.84
CA THR A 41 -19.08 4.60 -16.17
C THR A 41 -17.80 5.10 -16.84
N GLY A 42 -17.70 4.77 -18.10
CA GLY A 42 -17.01 5.54 -19.15
C GLY A 42 -15.51 5.33 -19.30
N VAL A 43 -14.82 4.73 -18.35
CA VAL A 43 -13.41 4.41 -18.52
C VAL A 43 -13.27 2.96 -18.94
N PRO A 44 -12.67 2.66 -20.10
CA PRO A 44 -12.42 1.28 -20.52
C PRO A 44 -11.26 0.68 -19.74
N GLN A 45 -11.29 0.77 -18.40
CA GLN A 45 -10.30 0.12 -17.55
C GLN A 45 -10.71 -1.34 -17.40
N ASN A 46 -9.93 -2.22 -18.02
CA ASN A 46 -10.05 -3.66 -17.82
C ASN A 46 -9.55 -4.10 -16.44
N GLN A 47 -8.86 -3.20 -15.72
CA GLN A 47 -8.24 -3.48 -14.43
C GLN A 47 -8.36 -2.25 -13.53
N PHE A 48 -8.63 -2.47 -12.26
CA PHE A 48 -8.66 -1.43 -11.24
C PHE A 48 -8.26 -2.02 -9.89
N LEU A 49 -7.80 -1.14 -9.01
CA LEU A 49 -7.36 -1.49 -7.67
C LEU A 49 -8.09 -0.60 -6.67
N THR A 50 -8.51 -1.17 -5.56
CA THR A 50 -9.08 -0.43 -4.44
C THR A 50 -8.48 -0.89 -3.13
N ILE A 51 -8.41 0.01 -2.15
CA ILE A 51 -8.02 -0.31 -0.79
C ILE A 51 -9.17 0.12 0.11
N GLN A 52 -9.90 -0.84 0.65
CA GLN A 52 -11.10 -0.59 1.47
C GLN A 52 -11.24 -1.69 2.52
N LYS A 53 -12.02 -1.41 3.57
CA LYS A 53 -12.49 -2.45 4.47
C LYS A 53 -13.46 -3.37 3.73
N ARG A 54 -13.30 -4.69 3.96
CA ARG A 54 -14.14 -5.72 3.35
C ARG A 54 -14.76 -6.59 4.44
N THR A 55 -16.00 -6.28 4.81
CA THR A 55 -16.67 -6.95 5.92
C THR A 55 -16.99 -8.41 5.61
N TYR A 56 -17.17 -8.77 4.33
CA TYR A 56 -17.39 -10.15 3.92
C TYR A 56 -16.17 -11.06 4.18
N LEU A 57 -14.97 -10.50 4.37
CA LEU A 57 -13.76 -11.26 4.74
C LEU A 57 -13.62 -11.41 6.26
N GLY A 58 -14.56 -10.86 7.05
CA GLY A 58 -14.52 -10.93 8.50
C GLY A 58 -13.34 -10.19 9.13
N THR A 59 -12.84 -9.16 8.48
CA THR A 59 -11.76 -8.31 8.97
C THR A 59 -12.17 -6.84 8.98
N ASP A 60 -11.79 -6.12 10.02
CA ASP A 60 -11.92 -4.66 10.08
C ASP A 60 -10.74 -3.91 9.45
N SER A 61 -9.70 -4.66 9.09
CA SER A 61 -8.52 -4.10 8.43
C SER A 61 -8.80 -3.83 6.96
N PRO A 62 -8.16 -2.80 6.37
CA PRO A 62 -8.22 -2.56 4.93
C PRO A 62 -7.74 -3.77 4.12
N VAL A 63 -8.34 -3.97 2.99
CA VAL A 63 -8.01 -5.02 2.03
C VAL A 63 -7.68 -4.37 0.69
N LEU A 64 -6.53 -4.75 0.14
CA LEU A 64 -6.17 -4.42 -1.22
C LEU A 64 -6.92 -5.37 -2.16
N THR A 65 -7.80 -4.84 -2.98
CA THR A 65 -8.55 -5.60 -3.97
C THR A 65 -8.10 -5.21 -5.37
N PHE A 66 -7.46 -6.13 -6.06
CA PHE A 66 -7.19 -6.01 -7.49
C PHE A 66 -8.37 -6.60 -8.27
N SER A 67 -8.92 -5.83 -9.18
CA SER A 67 -10.10 -6.22 -9.93
C SER A 67 -9.83 -6.21 -11.43
N LYS A 68 -10.41 -7.19 -12.13
CA LYS A 68 -10.28 -7.32 -13.57
C LYS A 68 -11.62 -7.66 -14.20
N ARG A 69 -11.99 -6.91 -15.23
CA ARG A 69 -13.14 -7.25 -16.07
C ARG A 69 -12.80 -8.46 -16.96
N VAL A 70 -13.64 -9.50 -16.90
CA VAL A 70 -13.54 -10.70 -17.73
C VAL A 70 -14.46 -10.52 -18.93
N ILE A 71 -13.93 -10.65 -20.13
CA ILE A 71 -14.65 -10.48 -21.38
C ILE A 71 -14.64 -11.77 -22.22
N ASN A 72 -15.68 -11.98 -22.99
CA ASN A 72 -15.68 -12.98 -24.04
C ASN A 72 -14.82 -12.47 -25.22
N ILE A 73 -13.76 -13.19 -25.54
CA ILE A 73 -12.79 -12.77 -26.57
C ILE A 73 -13.45 -12.63 -27.94
N ASN A 74 -14.42 -13.49 -28.25
CA ASN A 74 -15.05 -13.51 -29.58
C ASN A 74 -16.10 -12.41 -29.76
N THR A 75 -16.75 -11.99 -28.68
CA THR A 75 -17.89 -11.06 -28.76
C THR A 75 -17.62 -9.71 -28.11
N GLY A 76 -16.53 -9.57 -27.34
CA GLY A 76 -16.21 -8.39 -26.53
C GLY A 76 -17.14 -8.16 -25.33
N LYS A 77 -18.16 -9.03 -25.15
CA LYS A 77 -19.13 -8.87 -24.06
C LYS A 77 -18.51 -9.19 -22.71
N THR A 78 -18.87 -8.41 -21.71
CA THR A 78 -18.49 -8.66 -20.31
C THR A 78 -19.16 -9.94 -19.82
N LEU A 79 -18.38 -10.85 -19.24
CA LEU A 79 -18.82 -12.08 -18.60
C LEU A 79 -18.94 -11.92 -17.07
N GLY A 80 -18.15 -11.00 -16.51
CA GLY A 80 -18.11 -10.74 -15.08
C GLY A 80 -16.86 -9.98 -14.67
N TYR A 81 -16.60 -10.00 -13.38
CA TYR A 81 -15.45 -9.35 -12.74
C TYR A 81 -14.74 -10.35 -11.84
N LEU A 82 -13.43 -10.37 -11.93
CA LEU A 82 -12.54 -11.14 -11.05
C LEU A 82 -11.92 -10.18 -10.03
N PHE A 83 -11.96 -10.57 -8.77
CA PHE A 83 -11.40 -9.83 -7.66
C PHE A 83 -10.36 -10.69 -6.94
N LEU A 84 -9.17 -10.15 -6.74
CA LEU A 84 -8.09 -10.75 -5.96
C LEU A 84 -7.90 -9.88 -4.71
N ASN A 85 -8.06 -10.46 -3.54
CA ASN A 85 -7.99 -9.75 -2.28
C ASN A 85 -6.72 -10.11 -1.52
N THR A 86 -6.06 -9.10 -0.96
CA THR A 86 -4.91 -9.24 -0.08
C THR A 86 -5.12 -8.37 1.16
N LYS A 87 -5.02 -8.94 2.35
CA LYS A 87 -5.17 -8.18 3.61
C LYS A 87 -4.04 -7.16 3.77
N ALA A 88 -4.35 -6.02 4.37
CA ALA A 88 -3.36 -4.98 4.66
C ALA A 88 -2.19 -5.52 5.50
N ALA A 89 -2.47 -6.39 6.47
CA ALA A 89 -1.43 -7.04 7.29
C ALA A 89 -0.43 -7.85 6.44
N THR A 90 -0.89 -8.55 5.40
CA THR A 90 -0.01 -9.27 4.48
C THR A 90 0.88 -8.31 3.69
N ILE A 91 0.36 -7.14 3.31
CA ILE A 91 1.13 -6.10 2.63
C ILE A 91 2.13 -5.47 3.60
N SER A 92 1.70 -5.12 4.81
CA SER A 92 2.55 -4.51 5.83
C SER A 92 3.74 -5.40 6.16
N SER A 93 3.54 -6.72 6.26
CA SER A 93 4.61 -7.67 6.57
C SER A 93 5.74 -7.71 5.53
N LEU A 94 5.49 -7.24 4.29
CA LEU A 94 6.55 -7.08 3.29
C LEU A 94 7.59 -6.03 3.69
N PHE A 95 7.20 -5.09 4.54
CA PHE A 95 8.02 -3.96 4.97
C PHE A 95 8.61 -4.15 6.38
N ASP A 96 8.21 -5.20 7.12
CA ASP A 96 8.64 -5.43 8.51
C ASP A 96 10.17 -5.59 8.67
N ASN A 97 10.83 -6.10 7.63
CA ASN A 97 12.29 -6.27 7.63
C ASN A 97 13.07 -5.02 7.20
N LEU A 98 12.37 -3.96 6.81
CA LEU A 98 12.97 -2.71 6.42
C LEU A 98 12.95 -1.79 7.65
N ASN A 99 14.10 -1.35 8.14
CA ASN A 99 14.22 -0.39 9.27
C ASN A 99 13.65 1.00 8.92
N GLN A 100 12.52 1.03 8.23
CA GLN A 100 11.87 2.21 7.69
C GLN A 100 10.36 2.04 7.79
N ASN A 101 9.65 3.15 7.89
CA ASN A 101 8.20 3.17 7.95
C ASN A 101 7.63 3.43 6.55
N TYR A 102 6.63 2.64 6.19
CA TYR A 102 5.97 2.73 4.90
C TYR A 102 4.48 2.98 5.08
N TYR A 103 3.94 3.82 4.20
CA TYR A 103 2.53 4.15 4.16
C TYR A 103 2.01 4.07 2.74
N ILE A 104 0.77 3.62 2.60
CA ILE A 104 -0.02 3.86 1.40
C ILE A 104 -1.07 4.90 1.77
N ILE A 105 -1.04 6.02 1.09
CA ILE A 105 -1.90 7.17 1.35
C ILE A 105 -2.83 7.38 0.16
N ASN A 106 -4.09 7.68 0.45
CA ASN A 106 -5.08 8.12 -0.53
C ASN A 106 -5.49 9.56 -0.22
N SER A 107 -5.60 10.41 -1.24
CA SER A 107 -5.93 11.84 -1.07
C SER A 107 -7.28 12.09 -0.36
N LYS A 108 -8.20 11.13 -0.43
CA LYS A 108 -9.54 11.25 0.17
C LYS A 108 -9.67 10.55 1.53
N GLN A 109 -8.89 9.49 1.74
CA GLN A 109 -9.01 8.60 2.90
C GLN A 109 -7.87 8.78 3.91
N GLY A 110 -6.81 9.51 3.54
CA GLY A 110 -5.60 9.59 4.34
C GLY A 110 -4.76 8.32 4.27
N ILE A 111 -4.10 7.96 5.37
CA ILE A 111 -3.29 6.73 5.47
C ILE A 111 -4.22 5.52 5.46
N VAL A 112 -4.09 4.67 4.46
CA VAL A 112 -4.92 3.47 4.30
C VAL A 112 -4.20 2.19 4.69
N ILE A 113 -2.87 2.14 4.54
CA ILE A 113 -2.02 1.03 4.99
C ILE A 113 -0.74 1.62 5.59
N SER A 114 -0.30 1.05 6.72
CA SER A 114 0.97 1.37 7.36
C SER A 114 1.57 0.08 7.91
N ASN A 115 2.90 -0.02 7.95
CA ASN A 115 3.59 -1.11 8.64
C ASN A 115 3.73 -0.87 10.15
N SER A 116 3.41 0.32 10.64
CA SER A 116 3.38 0.65 12.06
C SER A 116 2.37 1.75 12.35
N GLU A 117 1.53 1.56 13.37
CA GLU A 117 0.56 2.56 13.83
C GLU A 117 1.20 3.61 14.76
N SER A 118 2.37 3.31 15.32
CA SER A 118 3.08 4.17 16.26
C SER A 118 4.09 5.11 15.60
N THR A 119 3.99 5.30 14.29
CA THR A 119 4.94 6.12 13.54
C THR A 119 4.59 7.60 13.62
N ALA A 120 5.60 8.45 13.40
CA ALA A 120 5.43 9.89 13.47
C ALA A 120 4.39 10.40 12.46
N LEU A 121 4.38 9.86 11.25
CA LEU A 121 3.41 10.26 10.23
C LEU A 121 1.98 9.89 10.60
N CYS A 122 1.75 8.73 11.23
CA CYS A 122 0.42 8.32 11.69
C CYS A 122 -0.14 9.25 12.78
N GLN A 123 0.74 9.88 13.56
CA GLN A 123 0.39 10.81 14.64
C GLN A 123 0.33 12.27 14.17
N ALA A 124 0.85 12.56 12.98
CA ALA A 124 0.87 13.90 12.44
C ALA A 124 -0.51 14.35 11.95
N ASP A 125 -0.76 15.66 12.02
CA ASP A 125 -1.91 16.27 11.37
C ASP A 125 -1.82 16.03 9.86
N PRO A 126 -2.91 15.57 9.20
CA PRO A 126 -2.98 15.38 7.75
C PRO A 126 -2.52 16.59 6.94
N ASP A 127 -2.75 17.81 7.42
CA ASP A 127 -2.29 19.04 6.76
C ASP A 127 -0.75 19.11 6.71
N SER A 128 -0.06 18.52 7.65
CA SER A 128 1.41 18.51 7.73
C SER A 128 2.09 17.78 6.57
N TYR A 129 1.38 16.90 5.87
CA TYR A 129 1.88 16.15 4.72
C TYR A 129 1.03 16.30 3.45
N SER A 130 0.14 17.31 3.42
CA SER A 130 -0.73 17.59 2.27
C SER A 130 0.04 17.87 0.97
N PHE A 131 1.30 18.35 1.07
CA PHE A 131 2.19 18.56 -0.07
C PHE A 131 2.49 17.30 -0.88
N ILE A 132 2.38 16.11 -0.26
CA ILE A 132 2.58 14.81 -0.93
C ILE A 132 1.60 14.65 -2.10
N TYR A 133 0.38 15.16 -1.96
CA TYR A 133 -0.67 15.03 -2.98
C TYR A 133 -0.43 15.91 -4.20
N SER A 134 0.38 16.96 -4.08
CA SER A 134 0.64 17.90 -5.16
C SER A 134 1.82 17.53 -6.05
N ALA A 135 2.67 16.60 -5.62
CA ALA A 135 3.90 16.25 -6.30
C ALA A 135 3.82 14.85 -6.96
N LYS A 136 4.44 14.69 -8.13
CA LYS A 136 4.48 13.38 -8.81
C LYS A 136 5.37 12.38 -8.06
N THR A 137 6.57 12.77 -7.75
CA THR A 137 7.54 12.02 -6.95
C THR A 137 8.42 13.04 -6.26
N GLY A 138 8.77 12.82 -5.02
CA GLY A 138 9.58 13.79 -4.30
C GLY A 138 10.15 13.29 -2.99
N SER A 139 10.90 14.18 -2.37
CA SER A 139 11.42 13.99 -1.02
C SER A 139 11.44 15.32 -0.29
N GLN A 140 11.14 15.31 1.00
CA GLN A 140 11.16 16.48 1.85
C GLN A 140 11.49 16.11 3.28
N VAL A 141 12.22 16.98 3.95
CA VAL A 141 12.43 16.88 5.40
C VAL A 141 11.32 17.66 6.10
N ILE A 142 10.64 17.00 7.01
CA ILE A 142 9.59 17.59 7.84
C ILE A 142 9.95 17.44 9.32
N ASN A 143 9.39 18.30 10.15
CA ASN A 143 9.47 18.19 11.60
C ASN A 143 8.15 17.60 12.11
N ILE A 144 8.22 16.47 12.80
CA ILE A 144 7.08 15.86 13.48
C ILE A 144 7.50 15.66 14.93
N ASP A 145 6.72 16.21 15.87
CA ASP A 145 6.98 16.10 17.32
C ASP A 145 8.43 16.41 17.71
N THR A 146 8.98 17.52 17.23
CA THR A 146 10.38 17.98 17.48
C THR A 146 11.48 17.17 16.78
N LYS A 147 11.18 16.05 16.10
CA LYS A 147 12.13 15.24 15.36
C LYS A 147 12.07 15.52 13.87
N LYS A 148 13.23 15.43 13.23
CA LYS A 148 13.32 15.56 11.76
C LYS A 148 13.15 14.20 11.10
N HIS A 149 12.22 14.13 10.16
CA HIS A 149 11.96 12.96 9.35
C HIS A 149 12.13 13.29 7.86
N MET A 150 12.75 12.42 7.12
CA MET A 150 12.76 12.50 5.67
C MET A 150 11.60 11.67 5.13
N LEU A 151 10.69 12.31 4.42
CA LEU A 151 9.66 11.64 3.64
C LEU A 151 10.12 11.55 2.19
N THR A 152 9.97 10.39 1.59
CA THR A 152 10.07 10.17 0.16
C THR A 152 8.80 9.54 -0.34
N TRP A 153 8.28 10.03 -1.46
CA TRP A 153 7.01 9.54 -1.97
C TRP A 153 7.01 9.36 -3.48
N THR A 154 6.19 8.43 -3.93
CA THR A 154 5.94 8.17 -5.34
C THR A 154 4.49 7.78 -5.57
N PRO A 155 3.82 8.37 -6.56
CA PRO A 155 2.47 7.95 -6.94
C PRO A 155 2.48 6.52 -7.48
N ALA A 156 1.44 5.77 -7.18
CA ALA A 156 1.24 4.41 -7.69
C ALA A 156 0.69 4.37 -9.13
N GLY A 157 1.07 5.32 -9.96
CA GLY A 157 0.93 5.41 -11.42
C GLY A 157 -0.50 5.44 -11.99
N PHE A 158 -1.38 4.54 -11.62
CA PHE A 158 -2.73 4.37 -12.16
C PHE A 158 -3.86 4.50 -11.11
N LEU A 159 -3.51 4.97 -9.92
CA LEU A 159 -4.39 5.07 -8.76
C LEU A 159 -4.16 6.37 -8.01
N ASP A 160 -5.18 6.85 -7.31
CA ASP A 160 -5.09 7.98 -6.39
C ASP A 160 -4.35 7.60 -5.09
N TYR A 161 -3.43 6.63 -5.16
CA TYR A 161 -2.61 6.17 -4.05
C TYR A 161 -1.17 6.64 -4.22
N ILE A 162 -0.55 6.92 -3.09
CA ILE A 162 0.83 7.37 -2.99
C ILE A 162 1.54 6.45 -2.01
N LEU A 163 2.65 5.87 -2.44
CA LEU A 163 3.55 5.15 -1.56
C LEU A 163 4.51 6.15 -0.92
N VAL A 164 4.56 6.16 0.40
CA VAL A 164 5.43 7.03 1.18
C VAL A 164 6.34 6.20 2.04
N ASN A 165 7.61 6.59 2.07
CA ASN A 165 8.61 6.08 3.00
C ASN A 165 8.98 7.20 3.96
N GLU A 166 8.97 6.90 5.25
CA GLU A 166 9.43 7.78 6.32
C GLU A 166 10.68 7.23 6.97
N THR A 167 11.72 8.05 7.02
CA THR A 167 12.99 7.71 7.66
C THR A 167 13.37 8.78 8.66
N PRO A 168 13.51 8.48 9.97
CA PRO A 168 14.02 9.43 10.93
C PRO A 168 15.46 9.85 10.57
N LEU A 169 15.73 11.16 10.54
CA LEU A 169 17.08 11.64 10.18
C LEU A 169 18.16 11.24 11.18
N GLU A 170 17.79 10.98 12.43
CA GLU A 170 18.71 10.48 13.44
C GLU A 170 19.27 9.10 13.06
N SER A 171 18.45 8.22 12.49
CA SER A 171 18.88 6.90 12.03
C SER A 171 19.84 6.99 10.84
N LEU A 172 19.59 7.90 9.91
CA LEU A 172 20.49 8.17 8.78
C LEU A 172 21.84 8.73 9.27
N ARG A 173 21.80 9.65 10.23
CA ARG A 173 23.01 10.23 10.80
C ARG A 173 23.88 9.20 11.52
N SER A 174 23.28 8.31 12.31
CA SER A 174 24.01 7.24 13.00
C SER A 174 24.67 6.29 12.02
N THR A 175 23.99 5.86 10.98
CA THR A 175 24.54 5.00 9.93
C THR A 175 25.69 5.68 9.19
N PHE A 176 25.54 6.96 8.85
CA PHE A 176 26.62 7.74 8.21
C PHE A 176 27.86 7.88 9.11
N THR A 177 27.66 8.17 10.40
CA THR A 177 28.75 8.31 11.37
C THR A 177 29.52 7.01 11.55
N ILE A 178 28.84 5.86 11.63
CA ILE A 178 29.46 4.54 11.73
C ILE A 178 30.27 4.22 10.47
N ASN A 179 29.73 4.47 9.31
CA ASN A 179 30.43 4.24 8.03
C ASN A 179 31.65 5.15 7.89
N MET A 180 31.56 6.41 8.27
CA MET A 180 32.71 7.35 8.29
C MET A 180 33.78 6.90 9.27
N PHE A 181 33.41 6.44 10.47
CA PHE A 181 34.37 5.93 11.45
C PHE A 181 35.12 4.68 10.92
N LEU A 182 34.37 3.75 10.29
CA LEU A 182 34.96 2.56 9.66
C LEU A 182 35.93 2.93 8.55
N LEU A 183 35.60 3.89 7.71
CA LEU A 183 36.45 4.36 6.63
C LEU A 183 37.73 4.99 7.15
N VAL A 184 37.65 5.83 8.19
CA VAL A 184 38.82 6.42 8.89
C VAL A 184 39.69 5.34 9.51
N LEU A 185 39.09 4.33 10.16
CA LEU A 185 39.82 3.21 10.75
C LEU A 185 40.58 2.41 9.70
N ILE A 186 39.98 2.11 8.55
CA ILE A 186 40.64 1.41 7.43
C ILE A 186 41.80 2.23 6.90
N LEU A 187 41.64 3.56 6.79
CA LEU A 187 42.69 4.46 6.33
C LEU A 187 43.88 4.47 7.31
N ILE A 188 43.66 4.53 8.62
CA ILE A 188 44.70 4.46 9.62
C ILE A 188 45.43 3.11 9.56
N LEU A 189 44.70 2.00 9.46
CA LEU A 189 45.29 0.66 9.37
C LEU A 189 46.13 0.52 8.08
N SER A 190 45.72 1.11 6.98
CA SER A 190 46.51 1.07 5.73
C SER A 190 47.82 1.85 5.80
N ILE A 191 47.87 2.94 6.61
CA ILE A 191 49.10 3.72 6.83
C ILE A 191 50.10 2.97 7.73
N ILE A 192 49.59 2.19 8.69
CA ILE A 192 50.44 1.42 9.63
C ILE A 192 51.07 0.18 8.94
N THR A 193 50.44 -0.33 7.88
CA THR A 193 50.91 -1.50 7.17
C THR A 193 51.87 -1.20 5.98
N ILE A 194 52.16 0.07 5.70
CA ILE A 194 53.16 0.53 4.75
C ILE A 194 54.46 0.87 5.48
#